data_3918d0d85e4ec64492598581c2e8e83f
#
_entry.id   3918d0d85e4ec64492598581c2e8e83f
#
_cell.length_a   1.000
_cell.length_b   1.000
_cell.length_c   1.000
_cell.angle_alpha   90.00
_cell.angle_beta   90.00
_cell.angle_gamma   90.00
#
_symmetry.space_group_name_H-M   'P 1'
#
loop_
_entity.id
_entity.type
_entity.pdbx_description
1 polymer ?
#
loop_
_entity_poly.entity_id
_entity_poly.type
_entity_poly.pdbx_seq_one_letter_code
_entity_poly.pdbx_strand_id
1 'polypeptide(L)'
;MTQVLSPREVFLALVNGVAEGRWSELPDLYAEQTHVVHPFDPLRAAALRTRDELRQHFRPTDAGPRLQRRAANITIHETTDPEVIVAEFEYQGTVAETEEPFVLPGIFVLRVRDGQIISSRDYFDHVTAARVRGQLDTLVEAVQASSTTSA
;
A
#
# COMPACT_ATOMS: atom_id res chain seq x y z
N MET A 1 25.44 -16.26 -5.53
CA MET A 1 25.22 -14.80 -5.65
C MET A 1 23.72 -14.54 -5.69
N THR A 2 23.19 -13.81 -4.72
CA THR A 2 21.79 -13.41 -4.70
C THR A 2 21.60 -12.30 -5.73
N GLN A 3 20.72 -12.50 -6.70
CA GLN A 3 20.41 -11.49 -7.68
C GLN A 3 19.63 -10.34 -7.01
N VAL A 4 20.04 -9.11 -7.29
CA VAL A 4 19.35 -7.91 -6.81
C VAL A 4 18.06 -7.75 -7.62
N LEU A 5 16.94 -7.58 -6.91
CA LEU A 5 15.64 -7.39 -7.55
C LEU A 5 15.56 -6.05 -8.29
N SER A 6 14.99 -6.06 -9.49
CA SER A 6 14.66 -4.84 -10.23
C SER A 6 13.47 -4.11 -9.60
N PRO A 7 13.26 -2.82 -9.94
CA PRO A 7 12.05 -2.11 -9.46
C PRO A 7 10.75 -2.84 -9.79
N ARG A 8 10.64 -3.43 -10.98
CA ARG A 8 9.48 -4.25 -11.38
C ARG A 8 9.29 -5.46 -10.46
N GLU A 9 10.36 -6.18 -10.19
CA GLU A 9 10.31 -7.37 -9.34
C GLU A 9 9.95 -7.02 -7.90
N VAL A 10 10.48 -5.91 -7.37
CA VAL A 10 10.14 -5.42 -6.04
C VAL A 10 8.66 -5.04 -5.95
N PHE A 11 8.15 -4.32 -6.95
CA PHE A 11 6.73 -3.96 -7.00
C PHE A 11 5.84 -5.21 -7.01
N LEU A 12 6.14 -6.18 -7.86
CA LEU A 12 5.36 -7.42 -7.95
C LEU A 12 5.41 -8.22 -6.65
N ALA A 13 6.58 -8.29 -6.00
CA ALA A 13 6.71 -8.93 -4.69
C ALA A 13 5.85 -8.23 -3.64
N LEU A 14 5.79 -6.90 -3.67
CA LEU A 14 5.00 -6.11 -2.73
C LEU A 14 3.49 -6.38 -2.91
N VAL A 15 2.95 -6.18 -4.11
CA VAL A 15 1.50 -6.28 -4.30
C VAL A 15 0.99 -7.71 -4.20
N ASN A 16 1.77 -8.69 -4.66
CA ASN A 16 1.43 -10.10 -4.48
C ASN A 16 1.56 -10.53 -3.02
N GLY A 17 2.55 -10.03 -2.32
CA GLY A 17 2.71 -10.27 -0.88
C GLY A 17 1.54 -9.74 -0.06
N VAL A 18 1.06 -8.54 -0.39
CA VAL A 18 -0.15 -7.97 0.23
C VAL A 18 -1.36 -8.84 -0.10
N ALA A 19 -1.53 -9.22 -1.37
CA ALA A 19 -2.67 -10.02 -1.81
C ALA A 19 -2.72 -11.40 -1.12
N GLU A 20 -1.56 -12.00 -0.91
CA GLU A 20 -1.44 -13.34 -0.30
C GLU A 20 -1.32 -13.30 1.23
N GLY A 21 -1.30 -12.11 1.82
CA GLY A 21 -1.19 -11.96 3.28
C GLY A 21 0.19 -12.30 3.85
N ARG A 22 1.24 -12.18 3.05
CA ARG A 22 2.62 -12.46 3.49
C ARG A 22 3.23 -11.24 4.21
N TRP A 23 2.52 -10.77 5.23
CA TRP A 23 2.80 -9.49 5.91
C TRP A 23 4.21 -9.40 6.51
N SER A 24 4.71 -10.50 7.07
CA SER A 24 6.04 -10.52 7.71
C SER A 24 7.20 -10.37 6.72
N GLU A 25 6.97 -10.65 5.44
CA GLU A 25 7.98 -10.53 4.39
C GLU A 25 8.08 -9.13 3.78
N LEU A 26 7.01 -8.33 3.89
CA LEU A 26 6.91 -7.04 3.20
C LEU A 26 7.91 -5.99 3.69
N PRO A 27 8.20 -5.87 4.99
CA PRO A 27 9.18 -4.86 5.44
C PRO A 27 10.58 -5.04 4.85
N ASP A 28 10.97 -6.25 4.52
CA ASP A 28 12.29 -6.53 3.94
C ASP A 28 12.44 -6.02 2.50
N LEU A 29 11.32 -5.67 1.83
CA LEU A 29 11.35 -5.02 0.52
C LEU A 29 11.78 -3.55 0.61
N TYR A 30 11.80 -2.97 1.80
CA TYR A 30 12.15 -1.57 2.03
C TYR A 30 13.56 -1.45 2.60
N ALA A 31 14.25 -0.38 2.22
CA ALA A 31 15.53 -0.04 2.85
C ALA A 31 15.32 0.29 4.34
N GLU A 32 16.37 0.21 5.14
CA GLU A 32 16.30 0.59 6.56
C GLU A 32 15.87 2.04 6.74
N GLN A 33 16.38 2.92 5.87
CA GLN A 33 15.93 4.30 5.73
C GLN A 33 15.16 4.43 4.43
N THR A 34 13.90 4.82 4.53
CA THR A 34 12.99 4.89 3.40
C THR A 34 12.09 6.12 3.55
N HIS A 35 11.26 6.40 2.57
CA HIS A 35 10.30 7.50 2.66
C HIS A 35 9.04 7.11 1.92
N VAL A 36 8.02 6.70 2.66
CA VAL A 36 6.74 6.25 2.10
C VAL A 36 5.64 7.22 2.52
N VAL A 37 4.96 7.76 1.54
CA VAL A 37 3.85 8.70 1.76
C VAL A 37 2.59 8.21 1.04
N HIS A 38 1.45 8.59 1.59
CA HIS A 38 0.13 8.30 1.04
C HIS A 38 -0.56 9.64 0.73
N PRO A 39 -0.28 10.25 -0.45
CA PRO A 39 -0.70 11.65 -0.72
C PRO A 39 -2.21 11.89 -0.68
N PHE A 40 -3.01 10.83 -0.93
CA PHE A 40 -4.46 10.93 -0.92
C PHE A 40 -5.10 10.42 0.38
N ASP A 41 -4.27 10.12 1.40
CA ASP A 41 -4.81 9.76 2.70
C ASP A 41 -5.60 10.95 3.28
N PRO A 42 -6.92 10.79 3.49
CA PRO A 42 -7.75 11.88 4.01
C PRO A 42 -7.39 12.28 5.44
N LEU A 43 -6.71 11.43 6.19
CA LEU A 43 -6.22 11.73 7.55
C LEU A 43 -4.80 12.28 7.57
N ARG A 44 -4.14 12.34 6.41
CA ARG A 44 -2.80 12.90 6.25
C ARG A 44 -1.77 12.31 7.22
N ALA A 45 -1.77 10.98 7.32
CA ALA A 45 -0.80 10.27 8.17
C ALA A 45 0.63 10.68 7.82
N ALA A 46 1.50 10.69 8.83
CA ALA A 46 2.90 11.01 8.64
C ALA A 46 3.61 10.00 7.74
N ALA A 47 4.66 10.43 7.06
CA ALA A 47 5.48 9.54 6.25
C ALA A 47 6.08 8.42 7.09
N LEU A 48 6.17 7.22 6.51
CA LEU A 48 6.91 6.09 7.09
C LEU A 48 8.36 6.23 6.65
N ARG A 49 9.29 6.31 7.60
CA ARG A 49 10.69 6.67 7.32
C ARG A 49 11.69 5.55 7.59
N THR A 50 11.27 4.50 8.27
CA THR A 50 12.14 3.39 8.62
C THR A 50 11.47 2.04 8.34
N ARG A 51 12.31 1.02 8.14
CA ARG A 51 11.80 -0.36 7.99
C ARG A 51 11.00 -0.80 9.23
N ASP A 52 11.37 -0.36 10.41
CA ASP A 52 10.62 -0.67 11.63
C ASP A 52 9.22 -0.06 11.61
N GLU A 53 9.07 1.16 11.09
CA GLU A 53 7.74 1.76 10.90
C GLU A 53 6.92 0.96 9.89
N LEU A 54 7.55 0.41 8.83
CA LEU A 54 6.88 -0.48 7.90
C LEU A 54 6.46 -1.80 8.55
N ARG A 55 7.24 -2.34 9.48
CA ARG A 55 6.82 -3.52 10.25
C ARG A 55 5.56 -3.25 11.05
N GLN A 56 5.45 -2.08 11.66
CA GLN A 56 4.24 -1.67 12.38
C GLN A 56 3.07 -1.48 11.41
N HIS A 57 3.31 -0.84 10.27
CA HIS A 57 2.30 -0.58 9.24
C HIS A 57 1.70 -1.87 8.68
N PHE A 58 2.52 -2.88 8.41
CA PHE A 58 2.09 -4.16 7.84
C PHE A 58 1.67 -5.18 8.90
N ARG A 59 1.67 -4.82 10.18
CA ARG A 59 1.25 -5.74 11.23
C ARG A 59 -0.21 -6.14 11.00
N PRO A 60 -0.52 -7.45 10.92
CA PRO A 60 -1.90 -7.90 10.82
C PRO A 60 -2.71 -7.44 12.02
N THR A 61 -3.94 -7.02 11.77
CA THR A 61 -4.89 -6.69 12.83
C THR A 61 -6.08 -7.62 12.70
N ASP A 62 -6.63 -8.04 13.84
CA ASP A 62 -7.87 -8.83 13.87
C ASP A 62 -9.11 -7.94 13.73
N ALA A 63 -8.91 -6.65 13.53
CA ALA A 63 -9.99 -5.69 13.37
C ALA A 63 -10.52 -5.69 11.94
N GLY A 64 -11.82 -5.88 11.79
CA GLY A 64 -12.50 -5.83 10.51
C GLY A 64 -12.60 -7.16 9.77
N PRO A 65 -13.29 -7.18 8.64
CA PRO A 65 -13.52 -8.39 7.86
C PRO A 65 -12.24 -8.89 7.18
N ARG A 66 -12.18 -10.19 6.97
CA ARG A 66 -11.10 -10.78 6.17
C ARG A 66 -11.34 -10.53 4.69
N LEU A 67 -10.29 -10.13 3.99
CA LEU A 67 -10.36 -9.87 2.55
C LEU A 67 -9.61 -10.96 1.81
N GLN A 68 -10.27 -11.55 0.81
CA GLN A 68 -9.64 -12.42 -0.17
C GLN A 68 -9.42 -11.57 -1.42
N ARG A 69 -8.17 -11.44 -1.86
CA ARG A 69 -7.83 -10.53 -2.96
C ARG A 69 -6.67 -11.04 -3.79
N ARG A 70 -6.58 -10.50 -4.99
CA ARG A 70 -5.44 -10.70 -5.89
C ARG A 70 -5.07 -9.36 -6.52
N ALA A 71 -3.80 -9.18 -6.84
CA ALA A 71 -3.35 -8.06 -7.64
C ALA A 71 -3.72 -8.32 -9.12
N ALA A 72 -4.29 -7.33 -9.79
CA ALA A 72 -4.79 -7.47 -11.14
C ALA A 72 -4.59 -6.16 -11.94
N ASN A 73 -4.74 -6.25 -13.26
CA ASN A 73 -4.65 -5.13 -14.19
C ASN A 73 -3.38 -4.29 -13.97
N ILE A 74 -2.25 -4.98 -13.80
CA ILE A 74 -0.97 -4.35 -13.52
C ILE A 74 -0.38 -3.78 -14.81
N THR A 75 -0.09 -2.48 -14.80
CA THR A 75 0.66 -1.80 -15.86
C THR A 75 1.84 -1.06 -15.23
N ILE A 76 3.05 -1.44 -15.59
CA ILE A 76 4.26 -0.84 -15.06
C ILE A 76 4.91 0.02 -16.13
N HIS A 77 5.06 1.31 -15.81
CA HIS A 77 5.72 2.28 -16.67
C HIS A 77 7.15 2.48 -16.17
N GLU A 78 8.11 2.19 -17.02
CA GLU A 78 9.51 2.55 -16.76
C GLU A 78 9.70 4.03 -17.08
N THR A 79 10.55 4.72 -16.30
CA THR A 79 10.84 6.12 -16.49
C THR A 79 12.27 6.32 -17.02
N THR A 80 12.65 7.55 -17.31
CA THR A 80 14.02 7.88 -17.70
C THR A 80 15.03 7.64 -16.57
N ASP A 81 14.55 7.52 -15.33
CA ASP A 81 15.38 7.14 -14.18
C ASP A 81 15.22 5.63 -13.95
N PRO A 82 16.27 4.82 -14.09
CA PRO A 82 16.16 3.36 -13.96
C PRO A 82 15.77 2.88 -12.58
N GLU A 83 15.87 3.72 -11.56
CA GLU A 83 15.41 3.39 -10.20
C GLU A 83 13.90 3.62 -10.01
N VAL A 84 13.25 4.37 -10.90
CA VAL A 84 11.87 4.84 -10.69
C VAL A 84 10.92 4.19 -11.69
N ILE A 85 9.87 3.59 -11.16
CA ILE A 85 8.73 3.12 -11.95
C ILE A 85 7.44 3.77 -11.44
N VAL A 86 6.45 3.82 -12.35
CA VAL A 86 5.07 4.16 -12.02
C VAL A 86 4.24 2.93 -12.32
N ALA A 87 3.55 2.39 -11.32
CA ALA A 87 2.79 1.16 -11.48
C ALA A 87 1.32 1.41 -11.18
N GLU A 88 0.48 1.17 -12.17
CA GLU A 88 -0.97 1.16 -12.01
C GLU A 88 -1.42 -0.28 -11.77
N PHE A 89 -2.34 -0.47 -10.84
CA PHE A 89 -2.85 -1.80 -10.52
C PHE A 89 -4.15 -1.69 -9.75
N GLU A 90 -4.74 -2.83 -9.46
CA GLU A 90 -5.87 -2.90 -8.54
C GLU A 90 -5.82 -4.22 -7.76
N TYR A 91 -6.38 -4.21 -6.56
CA TYR A 91 -6.73 -5.43 -5.86
C TYR A 91 -8.19 -5.76 -6.19
N GLN A 92 -8.42 -6.95 -6.69
CA GLN A 92 -9.76 -7.49 -6.92
C GLN A 92 -10.01 -8.60 -5.91
N GLY A 93 -11.18 -8.60 -5.30
CA GLY A 93 -11.45 -9.63 -4.33
C GLY A 93 -12.86 -9.62 -3.79
N THR A 94 -13.02 -10.33 -2.69
CA THR A 94 -14.27 -10.44 -1.95
C THR A 94 -14.02 -10.31 -0.45
N VAL A 95 -15.03 -9.81 0.25
CA VAL A 95 -15.07 -9.88 1.71
C VAL A 95 -15.43 -11.31 2.08
N ALA A 96 -14.56 -12.00 2.85
CA ALA A 96 -14.70 -13.45 3.08
C ALA A 96 -16.03 -13.82 3.72
N GLU A 97 -16.52 -13.02 4.66
CA GLU A 97 -17.74 -13.32 5.44
C GLU A 97 -19.02 -13.07 4.65
N THR A 98 -19.05 -12.12 3.72
CA THR A 98 -20.26 -11.70 3.01
C THR A 98 -20.23 -12.04 1.52
N GLU A 99 -19.07 -12.44 1.01
CA GLU A 99 -18.81 -12.64 -0.43
C GLU A 99 -19.02 -11.39 -1.28
N GLU A 100 -19.10 -10.21 -0.65
CA GLU A 100 -19.24 -8.94 -1.37
C GLU A 100 -17.97 -8.67 -2.18
N PRO A 101 -18.11 -8.45 -3.52
CA PRO A 101 -16.95 -8.16 -4.37
C PRO A 101 -16.47 -6.72 -4.18
N PHE A 102 -15.17 -6.52 -4.37
CA PHE A 102 -14.59 -5.17 -4.37
C PHE A 102 -13.44 -5.05 -5.37
N VAL A 103 -13.18 -3.80 -5.76
CA VAL A 103 -12.02 -3.40 -6.55
C VAL A 103 -11.38 -2.19 -5.87
N LEU A 104 -10.09 -2.29 -5.60
CA LEU A 104 -9.29 -1.22 -4.97
C LEU A 104 -8.17 -0.81 -5.91
N PRO A 105 -8.36 0.25 -6.71
CA PRO A 105 -7.30 0.74 -7.61
C PRO A 105 -6.23 1.52 -6.85
N GLY A 106 -5.02 1.50 -7.40
CA GLY A 106 -3.91 2.27 -6.86
C GLY A 106 -2.85 2.55 -7.91
N ILE A 107 -2.06 3.57 -7.64
CA ILE A 107 -0.88 3.93 -8.42
C ILE A 107 0.25 4.13 -7.43
N PHE A 108 1.36 3.41 -7.63
CA PHE A 108 2.57 3.61 -6.84
C PHE A 108 3.66 4.23 -7.70
N VAL A 109 4.27 5.28 -7.19
CA VAL A 109 5.50 5.84 -7.76
C VAL A 109 6.64 5.39 -6.86
N LEU A 110 7.41 4.43 -7.34
CA LEU A 110 8.36 3.66 -6.54
C LEU A 110 9.79 3.95 -6.98
N ARG A 111 10.64 4.29 -6.03
CA ARG A 111 12.10 4.32 -6.26
C ARG A 111 12.74 3.14 -5.56
N VAL A 112 13.44 2.33 -6.33
CA VAL A 112 14.13 1.13 -5.84
C VAL A 112 15.62 1.25 -6.13
N ARG A 113 16.42 1.03 -5.12
CA ARG A 113 17.90 1.00 -5.21
C ARG A 113 18.41 -0.25 -4.50
N ASP A 114 19.31 -0.95 -5.17
CA ASP A 114 19.89 -2.19 -4.63
C ASP A 114 18.82 -3.19 -4.16
N GLY A 115 17.72 -3.30 -4.92
CA GLY A 115 16.65 -4.25 -4.65
C GLY A 115 15.72 -3.87 -3.50
N GLN A 116 15.80 -2.64 -2.98
CA GLN A 116 14.99 -2.18 -1.87
C GLN A 116 14.33 -0.84 -2.15
N ILE A 117 13.13 -0.65 -1.64
CA ILE A 117 12.37 0.59 -1.79
C ILE A 117 12.98 1.67 -0.91
N ILE A 118 13.49 2.74 -1.52
CA ILE A 118 14.01 3.90 -0.78
C ILE A 118 13.01 5.05 -0.73
N SER A 119 12.03 5.07 -1.63
CA SER A 119 10.89 5.99 -1.52
C SER A 119 9.69 5.47 -2.30
N SER A 120 8.50 5.80 -1.82
CA SER A 120 7.26 5.47 -2.50
C SER A 120 6.20 6.54 -2.25
N ARG A 121 5.47 6.87 -3.29
CA ARG A 121 4.22 7.62 -3.18
C ARG A 121 3.09 6.69 -3.59
N ASP A 122 2.27 6.33 -2.62
CA ASP A 122 1.21 5.36 -2.79
C ASP A 122 -0.13 6.10 -2.88
N TYR A 123 -0.60 6.25 -4.12
CA TYR A 123 -1.92 6.83 -4.40
C TYR A 123 -2.94 5.71 -4.38
N PHE A 124 -3.80 5.71 -3.40
CA PHE A 124 -4.71 4.61 -3.16
C PHE A 124 -6.13 5.11 -2.88
N ASP A 125 -7.13 4.30 -3.18
CA ASP A 125 -8.54 4.63 -2.90
C ASP A 125 -8.88 4.34 -1.44
N HIS A 126 -8.56 5.29 -0.57
CA HIS A 126 -8.76 5.16 0.87
C HIS A 126 -10.25 5.08 1.26
N VAL A 127 -11.12 5.73 0.48
CA VAL A 127 -12.55 5.74 0.76
C VAL A 127 -13.15 4.36 0.52
N THR A 128 -12.87 3.77 -0.65
CA THR A 128 -13.34 2.42 -0.94
C THR A 128 -12.72 1.40 0.01
N ALA A 129 -11.44 1.54 0.34
CA ALA A 129 -10.78 0.66 1.32
C ALA A 129 -11.48 0.71 2.68
N ALA A 130 -11.84 1.89 3.16
CA ALA A 130 -12.58 2.06 4.41
C ALA A 130 -13.98 1.41 4.34
N ARG A 131 -14.69 1.61 3.22
CA ARG A 131 -16.00 0.99 3.02
C ARG A 131 -15.93 -0.54 3.06
N VAL A 132 -14.98 -1.12 2.35
CA VAL A 132 -14.80 -2.57 2.28
C VAL A 132 -14.47 -3.16 3.66
N ARG A 133 -13.74 -2.41 4.49
CA ARG A 133 -13.38 -2.83 5.86
C ARG A 133 -14.43 -2.49 6.91
N GLY A 134 -15.59 -1.94 6.51
CA GLY A 134 -16.64 -1.55 7.44
C GLY A 134 -16.26 -0.34 8.32
N GLN A 135 -15.36 0.51 7.85
CA GLN A 135 -14.80 1.63 8.60
C GLN A 135 -15.11 3.00 7.98
N LEU A 136 -16.07 3.06 7.04
CA LEU A 136 -16.37 4.31 6.34
C LEU A 136 -16.86 5.40 7.28
N ASP A 137 -17.81 5.08 8.18
CA ASP A 137 -18.34 6.06 9.13
C ASP A 137 -17.23 6.56 10.07
N THR A 138 -16.37 5.66 10.53
CA THR A 138 -15.21 6.00 11.37
C THR A 138 -14.26 6.94 10.64
N LEU A 139 -14.01 6.69 9.35
CA LEU A 139 -13.17 7.55 8.52
C LEU A 139 -13.79 8.94 8.37
N VAL A 140 -15.08 9.02 8.07
CA VAL A 140 -15.78 10.30 7.90
C VAL A 140 -15.73 11.12 9.20
N GLU A 141 -16.00 10.49 10.33
CA GLU A 141 -15.91 11.15 11.65
C GLU A 141 -14.50 11.67 11.92
N ALA A 142 -13.46 10.87 11.63
CA ALA A 142 -12.08 11.26 11.84
C ALA A 142 -11.67 12.44 10.95
N VAL A 143 -12.12 12.45 9.68
CA VAL A 143 -11.85 13.56 8.75
C VAL A 143 -12.54 14.85 9.25
N GLN A 144 -13.77 14.75 9.69
CA GLN A 144 -14.51 15.91 10.23
C GLN A 144 -13.85 16.44 11.50
N ALA A 145 -13.40 15.56 12.39
CA ALA A 145 -12.71 15.97 13.62
C ALA A 145 -11.38 16.67 13.31
N SER A 146 -10.61 16.20 12.29
CA SER A 146 -9.35 16.82 11.93
C SER A 146 -9.51 18.19 11.30
N SER A 147 -10.61 18.46 10.56
CA SER A 147 -10.88 19.77 9.96
C SER A 147 -11.27 20.83 10.98
N THR A 148 -11.79 20.45 12.15
CA THR A 148 -12.15 21.40 13.23
C THR A 148 -10.94 21.81 14.08
N THR A 149 -9.82 21.09 14.00
CA THR A 149 -8.58 21.38 14.74
C THR A 149 -7.62 22.30 13.99
N SER A 150 -7.87 22.60 12.74
CA SER A 150 -6.99 23.44 11.88
C SER A 150 -7.43 24.89 11.78
N ALA A 151 -8.30 25.35 12.67
CA ALA A 151 -8.72 26.75 12.72
C ALA A 151 -7.75 27.59 13.54
#